data_44fb117b9ab6a958cc8a5eb8f97f404b
#
_entry.id   44fb117b9ab6a958cc8a5eb8f97f404b
#
_cell.length_a   1.000
_cell.length_b   1.000
_cell.length_c   1.000
_cell.angle_alpha   90.00
_cell.angle_beta   90.00
_cell.angle_gamma   90.00
#
_symmetry.space_group_name_H-M   'P 1'
#
loop_
_entity.id
_entity.type
_entity.pdbx_description
1 polymer ?
#
loop_
_entity_poly.entity_id
_entity_poly.type
_entity_poly.pdbx_seq_one_letter_code
_entity_poly.pdbx_strand_id
1 'polypeptide(L)'
;ELPEPEPYEISDPTVMPEGGVRDGVTYAAYDGIVEHLFFHPVVAYPELAFDGDAQANGIDDYMVTVDEYNKILQSVYDKGYVLVDIGDVWSETTGEDGQPKMVRNTLYLPEGKKPLILSYDDTNYYEYMLANGFTYKLVIGEDGKIASWGKDPQGNEVTSRDLDAIPILD
;
A
#
# COMPACT_ATOMS: atom_id res chain seq x y z
N GLU A 1 -13.22 2.73 -26.00
CA GLU A 1 -12.20 3.58 -25.36
C GLU A 1 -12.71 3.93 -23.97
N LEU A 2 -12.00 3.52 -22.93
CA LEU A 2 -12.34 3.93 -21.56
C LEU A 2 -12.03 5.44 -21.44
N PRO A 3 -12.86 6.23 -20.75
CA PRO A 3 -12.54 7.62 -20.48
C PRO A 3 -11.20 7.71 -19.74
N GLU A 4 -10.40 8.72 -20.08
CA GLU A 4 -9.20 9.01 -19.30
C GLU A 4 -9.62 9.26 -17.85
N PRO A 5 -8.92 8.66 -16.86
CA PRO A 5 -9.22 8.92 -15.46
C PRO A 5 -9.01 10.40 -15.16
N GLU A 6 -9.95 10.99 -14.43
CA GLU A 6 -9.78 12.36 -13.92
C GLU A 6 -8.52 12.41 -13.04
N PRO A 7 -7.76 13.51 -13.07
CA PRO A 7 -6.60 13.67 -12.22
C PRO A 7 -7.01 13.52 -10.74
N TYR A 8 -6.36 12.59 -10.04
CA TYR A 8 -6.57 12.44 -8.61
C TYR A 8 -5.88 13.59 -7.86
N GLU A 9 -6.65 14.47 -7.26
CA GLU A 9 -6.12 15.52 -6.39
C GLU A 9 -6.03 14.99 -4.94
N ILE A 10 -4.82 14.93 -4.41
CA ILE A 10 -4.61 14.66 -2.99
C ILE A 10 -5.05 15.91 -2.21
N SER A 11 -6.17 15.82 -1.50
CA SER A 11 -6.74 16.92 -0.74
C SER A 11 -5.91 17.33 0.49
N ASP A 12 -5.06 16.43 0.98
CA ASP A 12 -4.20 16.65 2.14
C ASP A 12 -2.82 15.99 1.94
N PRO A 13 -1.89 16.63 1.22
CA PRO A 13 -0.61 16.02 0.89
C PRO A 13 0.22 15.81 2.15
N THR A 14 0.76 14.60 2.28
CA THR A 14 1.71 14.23 3.34
C THR A 14 3.05 14.95 3.17
N VAL A 15 3.40 15.28 1.93
CA VAL A 15 4.61 16.00 1.54
C VAL A 15 4.24 17.38 1.02
N MET A 16 4.98 18.39 1.45
CA MET A 16 4.84 19.75 0.92
C MET A 16 5.96 20.03 -0.10
N PRO A 17 5.69 20.87 -1.14
CA PRO A 17 6.72 21.23 -2.12
C PRO A 17 7.84 22.06 -1.51
N GLU A 18 7.57 22.74 -0.38
CA GLU A 18 8.52 23.55 0.38
C GLU A 18 8.20 23.51 1.88
N GLY A 19 9.17 23.83 2.72
CA GLY A 19 8.97 23.91 4.17
C GLY A 19 8.08 25.08 4.56
N GLY A 20 7.55 25.02 5.77
CA GLY A 20 6.68 26.07 6.31
C GLY A 20 5.65 25.54 7.29
N VAL A 21 4.60 26.32 7.51
CA VAL A 21 3.47 25.95 8.38
C VAL A 21 2.19 25.91 7.58
N ARG A 22 1.48 24.78 7.64
CA ARG A 22 0.17 24.60 7.06
C ARG A 22 -0.77 24.02 8.11
N ASP A 23 -1.92 24.65 8.31
CA ASP A 23 -2.95 24.23 9.28
C ASP A 23 -2.42 23.99 10.70
N GLY A 24 -1.40 24.80 11.10
CA GLY A 24 -0.73 24.68 12.41
C GLY A 24 0.33 23.57 12.50
N VAL A 25 0.55 22.83 11.42
CA VAL A 25 1.60 21.80 11.34
C VAL A 25 2.85 22.39 10.67
N THR A 26 4.01 22.25 11.32
CA THR A 26 5.31 22.64 10.75
C THR A 26 5.83 21.52 9.86
N TYR A 27 6.19 21.87 8.62
CA TYR A 27 6.84 20.97 7.66
C TYR A 27 8.31 21.32 7.57
N ALA A 28 9.17 20.37 7.91
CA ALA A 28 10.63 20.51 7.91
C ALA A 28 11.27 19.61 6.85
N ALA A 29 12.43 20.05 6.34
CA ALA A 29 13.21 19.25 5.41
C ALA A 29 13.67 17.95 6.09
N TYR A 30 13.48 16.82 5.39
CA TYR A 30 13.89 15.51 5.84
C TYR A 30 15.05 14.99 4.99
N ASP A 31 16.19 14.75 5.60
CA ASP A 31 17.42 14.24 4.97
C ASP A 31 17.77 12.80 5.37
N GLY A 32 16.94 12.18 6.22
CA GLY A 32 17.13 10.82 6.70
C GLY A 32 16.84 9.74 5.66
N ILE A 33 16.82 8.50 6.10
CA ILE A 33 16.50 7.34 5.27
C ILE A 33 14.99 7.30 4.99
N VAL A 34 14.61 7.07 3.74
CA VAL A 34 13.24 6.71 3.36
C VAL A 34 13.14 5.20 3.42
N GLU A 35 12.31 4.69 4.31
CA GLU A 35 12.09 3.26 4.45
C GLU A 35 11.05 2.78 3.43
N HIS A 36 11.15 1.52 3.05
CA HIS A 36 10.25 0.87 2.11
C HIS A 36 9.80 -0.47 2.67
N LEU A 37 8.51 -0.69 2.73
CA LEU A 37 7.89 -1.99 2.98
C LEU A 37 7.13 -2.41 1.73
N PHE A 38 7.21 -3.70 1.41
CA PHE A 38 6.40 -4.27 0.36
C PHE A 38 5.59 -5.45 0.89
N PHE A 39 4.44 -5.69 0.28
CA PHE A 39 3.54 -6.78 0.59
C PHE A 39 3.10 -7.46 -0.70
N HIS A 40 2.67 -8.70 -0.56
CA HIS A 40 1.85 -9.41 -1.54
C HIS A 40 0.36 -9.29 -1.15
N PRO A 41 -0.59 -9.86 -1.91
CA PRO A 41 -1.96 -10.01 -1.44
C PRO A 41 -1.99 -10.67 -0.06
N VAL A 42 -2.86 -10.19 0.83
CA VAL A 42 -2.93 -10.67 2.21
C VAL A 42 -3.91 -11.83 2.37
N VAL A 43 -3.62 -12.72 3.32
CA VAL A 43 -4.49 -13.85 3.65
C VAL A 43 -5.68 -13.36 4.45
N ALA A 44 -6.89 -13.45 3.86
CA ALA A 44 -8.15 -13.07 4.51
C ALA A 44 -8.67 -14.16 5.46
N TYR A 45 -8.48 -15.43 5.10
CA TYR A 45 -8.99 -16.59 5.82
C TYR A 45 -7.86 -17.58 6.15
N PRO A 46 -7.16 -17.40 7.28
CA PRO A 46 -5.99 -18.20 7.66
C PRO A 46 -6.26 -19.71 7.74
N GLU A 47 -7.48 -20.11 8.09
CA GLU A 47 -7.88 -21.51 8.16
C GLU A 47 -7.88 -22.23 6.79
N LEU A 48 -7.99 -21.50 5.69
CA LEU A 48 -7.85 -22.04 4.35
C LEU A 48 -6.40 -21.99 3.84
N ALA A 49 -5.62 -21.02 4.30
CA ALA A 49 -4.24 -20.83 3.88
C ALA A 49 -3.28 -21.81 4.59
N PHE A 50 -3.57 -22.13 5.84
CA PHE A 50 -2.70 -22.94 6.72
C PHE A 50 -3.33 -24.30 7.04
N ASP A 51 -3.98 -24.92 6.06
CA ASP A 51 -4.66 -26.22 6.20
C ASP A 51 -3.73 -27.43 6.12
N GLY A 52 -2.43 -27.21 5.85
CA GLY A 52 -1.38 -28.22 5.79
C GLY A 52 -1.22 -28.86 4.41
N ASP A 53 -1.80 -28.28 3.38
CA ASP A 53 -1.56 -28.68 1.99
C ASP A 53 -0.15 -28.31 1.50
N ALA A 54 0.15 -28.59 0.24
CA ALA A 54 1.47 -28.34 -0.34
C ALA A 54 1.82 -26.83 -0.46
N GLN A 55 0.85 -25.93 -0.40
CA GLN A 55 1.03 -24.49 -0.51
C GLN A 55 1.19 -23.79 0.85
N ALA A 56 0.65 -24.39 1.92
CA ALA A 56 0.61 -23.79 3.25
C ALA A 56 1.97 -23.27 3.72
N ASN A 57 3.05 -24.04 3.54
CA ASN A 57 4.39 -23.61 3.93
C ASN A 57 4.89 -22.39 3.14
N GLY A 58 4.62 -22.35 1.82
CA GLY A 58 5.02 -21.20 0.98
C GLY A 58 4.23 -19.96 1.32
N ILE A 59 2.95 -20.10 1.66
CA ILE A 59 2.10 -18.99 2.12
C ILE A 59 2.62 -18.46 3.45
N ASP A 60 2.95 -19.32 4.40
CA ASP A 60 3.50 -18.93 5.72
C ASP A 60 4.85 -18.20 5.60
N ASP A 61 5.69 -18.61 4.63
CA ASP A 61 7.00 -18.01 4.43
C ASP A 61 6.95 -16.61 3.77
N TYR A 62 5.96 -16.31 2.94
CA TYR A 62 5.97 -15.11 2.07
C TYR A 62 4.77 -14.18 2.22
N MET A 63 3.69 -14.61 2.84
CA MET A 63 2.47 -13.83 2.93
C MET A 63 2.18 -13.44 4.39
N VAL A 64 1.43 -12.38 4.56
CA VAL A 64 0.90 -11.98 5.87
C VAL A 64 -0.62 -12.11 5.87
N THR A 65 -1.19 -12.36 7.03
CA THR A 65 -2.63 -12.33 7.23
C THR A 65 -3.14 -10.89 7.31
N VAL A 66 -4.44 -10.68 7.09
CA VAL A 66 -5.10 -9.38 7.31
C VAL A 66 -4.85 -8.86 8.72
N ASP A 67 -4.89 -9.74 9.74
CA ASP A 67 -4.65 -9.35 11.13
C ASP A 67 -3.22 -8.87 11.37
N GLU A 68 -2.23 -9.53 10.79
CA GLU A 68 -0.82 -9.11 10.84
C GLU A 68 -0.59 -7.81 10.08
N TYR A 69 -1.18 -7.68 8.88
CA TYR A 69 -1.11 -6.47 8.09
C TYR A 69 -1.63 -5.25 8.88
N ASN A 70 -2.81 -5.36 9.49
CA ASN A 70 -3.38 -4.31 10.33
C ASN A 70 -2.47 -3.96 11.52
N LYS A 71 -1.85 -4.95 12.16
CA LYS A 71 -0.88 -4.72 13.25
C LYS A 71 0.38 -4.02 12.76
N ILE A 72 0.86 -4.34 11.56
CA ILE A 72 2.01 -3.68 10.94
C ILE A 72 1.65 -2.22 10.65
N LEU A 73 0.51 -1.93 10.00
CA LEU A 73 0.04 -0.58 9.75
C LEU A 73 -0.05 0.25 11.04
N GLN A 74 -0.68 -0.30 12.08
CA GLN A 74 -0.75 0.36 13.38
C GLN A 74 0.64 0.63 13.97
N SER A 75 1.54 -0.34 13.88
CA SER A 75 2.91 -0.21 14.40
C SER A 75 3.70 0.89 13.68
N VAL A 76 3.60 1.01 12.35
CA VAL A 76 4.30 2.07 11.60
C VAL A 76 3.70 3.44 11.90
N TYR A 77 2.38 3.53 12.03
CA TYR A 77 1.69 4.76 12.46
C TYR A 77 2.17 5.22 13.84
N ASP A 78 2.19 4.32 14.83
CA ASP A 78 2.61 4.60 16.21
C ASP A 78 4.08 5.03 16.30
N LYS A 79 4.92 4.53 15.37
CA LYS A 79 6.33 4.92 15.25
C LYS A 79 6.55 6.26 14.53
N GLY A 80 5.46 6.92 14.13
CA GLY A 80 5.47 8.23 13.50
C GLY A 80 5.82 8.22 12.01
N TYR A 81 5.61 7.09 11.32
CA TYR A 81 5.72 7.06 9.87
C TYR A 81 4.52 7.71 9.20
N VAL A 82 4.78 8.29 8.04
CA VAL A 82 3.77 8.81 7.10
C VAL A 82 4.07 8.27 5.71
N LEU A 83 3.02 7.93 4.98
CA LEU A 83 3.17 7.42 3.61
C LEU A 83 3.57 8.56 2.68
N VAL A 84 4.50 8.25 1.78
CA VAL A 84 4.95 9.17 0.73
C VAL A 84 4.97 8.43 -0.61
N ASP A 85 4.69 9.16 -1.69
CA ASP A 85 4.83 8.62 -3.04
C ASP A 85 6.31 8.53 -3.44
N ILE A 86 6.67 7.51 -4.23
CA ILE A 86 8.04 7.35 -4.74
C ILE A 86 8.46 8.55 -5.60
N GLY A 87 7.52 9.17 -6.32
CA GLY A 87 7.74 10.37 -7.13
C GLY A 87 8.06 11.61 -6.30
N ASP A 88 7.63 11.68 -5.04
CA ASP A 88 8.06 12.75 -4.12
C ASP A 88 9.51 12.56 -3.66
N VAL A 89 9.98 11.32 -3.59
CA VAL A 89 11.33 10.98 -3.13
C VAL A 89 12.35 11.11 -4.24
N TRP A 90 12.00 10.68 -5.46
CA TRP A 90 12.90 10.62 -6.60
C TRP A 90 12.27 11.23 -7.84
N SER A 91 13.04 12.02 -8.57
CA SER A 91 12.68 12.51 -9.90
C SER A 91 13.77 12.23 -10.92
N GLU A 92 13.32 12.03 -12.18
CA GLU A 92 14.24 11.90 -13.29
C GLU A 92 14.70 13.29 -13.76
N THR A 93 15.98 13.42 -14.05
CA THR A 93 16.57 14.60 -14.69
C THR A 93 17.54 14.15 -15.78
N THR A 94 18.02 15.10 -16.58
CA THR A 94 19.05 14.82 -17.58
C THR A 94 20.42 15.15 -17.00
N GLY A 95 21.32 14.16 -17.02
CA GLY A 95 22.71 14.34 -16.61
C GLY A 95 23.50 15.21 -17.60
N GLU A 96 24.70 15.62 -17.21
CA GLU A 96 25.61 16.43 -18.06
C GLU A 96 26.01 15.69 -19.35
N ASP A 97 25.96 14.37 -19.34
CA ASP A 97 26.20 13.48 -20.48
C ASP A 97 24.96 13.28 -21.40
N GLY A 98 23.86 13.94 -21.09
CA GLY A 98 22.59 13.84 -21.81
C GLY A 98 21.78 12.56 -21.50
N GLN A 99 22.22 11.74 -20.53
CA GLN A 99 21.52 10.52 -20.15
C GLN A 99 20.52 10.77 -19.00
N PRO A 100 19.43 9.98 -18.90
CA PRO A 100 18.53 10.02 -17.76
C PRO A 100 19.28 9.73 -16.44
N LYS A 101 19.00 10.53 -15.42
CA LYS A 101 19.59 10.39 -14.10
C LYS A 101 18.52 10.60 -13.04
N MET A 102 18.42 9.66 -12.09
CA MET A 102 17.58 9.82 -10.92
C MET A 102 18.27 10.70 -9.88
N VAL A 103 17.54 11.66 -9.36
CA VAL A 103 17.99 12.52 -8.24
C VAL A 103 17.00 12.42 -7.10
N ARG A 104 17.54 12.44 -5.87
CA ARG A 104 16.71 12.47 -4.69
C ARG A 104 16.18 13.90 -4.48
N ASN A 105 14.89 14.00 -4.25
CA ASN A 105 14.23 15.26 -3.90
C ASN A 105 14.38 15.57 -2.40
N THR A 106 14.26 16.81 -2.04
CA THR A 106 14.10 17.21 -0.65
C THR A 106 12.63 17.00 -0.26
N LEU A 107 12.39 16.13 0.72
CA LEU A 107 11.07 15.95 1.30
C LEU A 107 10.85 16.98 2.41
N TYR A 108 9.67 17.61 2.43
CA TYR A 108 9.21 18.42 3.56
C TYR A 108 8.05 17.72 4.22
N LEU A 109 8.26 17.19 5.41
CA LEU A 109 7.32 16.37 6.15
C LEU A 109 6.89 17.07 7.44
N PRO A 110 5.72 16.69 8.01
CA PRO A 110 5.36 17.14 9.35
C PRO A 110 6.52 16.86 10.34
N GLU A 111 6.88 17.85 11.13
CA GLU A 111 8.03 17.78 12.04
C GLU A 111 7.94 16.56 12.97
N GLY A 112 9.02 15.79 13.06
CA GLY A 112 9.10 14.56 13.85
C GLY A 112 8.55 13.32 13.15
N LYS A 113 7.99 13.43 11.95
CA LYS A 113 7.54 12.27 11.14
C LYS A 113 8.67 11.71 10.27
N LYS A 114 8.51 10.46 9.84
CA LYS A 114 9.42 9.72 8.98
C LYS A 114 8.70 9.24 7.74
N PRO A 115 9.32 9.30 6.56
CA PRO A 115 8.69 8.83 5.33
C PRO A 115 8.74 7.30 5.23
N LEU A 116 7.66 6.71 4.73
CA LEU A 116 7.55 5.31 4.40
C LEU A 116 6.91 5.16 3.02
N ILE A 117 7.53 4.37 2.15
CA ILE A 117 6.93 3.93 0.89
C ILE A 117 6.32 2.55 1.14
N LEU A 118 5.07 2.35 0.72
CA LEU A 118 4.44 1.04 0.62
C LEU A 118 4.29 0.65 -0.85
N SER A 119 4.59 -0.59 -1.17
CA SER A 119 4.28 -1.18 -2.47
C SER A 119 3.63 -2.55 -2.31
N TYR A 120 2.94 -2.98 -3.35
CA TYR A 120 2.28 -4.28 -3.41
C TYR A 120 2.73 -5.01 -4.65
N ASP A 121 3.29 -6.20 -4.45
CA ASP A 121 3.71 -7.09 -5.50
C ASP A 121 2.60 -8.11 -5.81
N ASP A 122 2.62 -8.67 -7.01
CA ASP A 122 1.72 -9.76 -7.44
C ASP A 122 0.22 -9.48 -7.25
N THR A 123 -0.23 -8.26 -7.49
CA THR A 123 -1.66 -7.87 -7.41
C THR A 123 -2.53 -8.48 -8.53
N ASN A 124 -2.06 -9.52 -9.19
CA ASN A 124 -2.76 -10.19 -10.29
C ASN A 124 -3.90 -11.12 -9.85
N TYR A 125 -3.92 -11.58 -8.60
CA TYR A 125 -4.95 -12.45 -8.04
C TYR A 125 -5.16 -13.74 -8.87
N TYR A 126 -4.42 -14.77 -8.56
CA TYR A 126 -4.50 -16.07 -9.25
C TYR A 126 -5.65 -16.92 -8.72
N GLU A 127 -6.21 -17.80 -9.58
CA GLU A 127 -7.37 -18.62 -9.23
C GLU A 127 -7.15 -19.52 -7.99
N TYR A 128 -5.92 -20.03 -7.82
CA TYR A 128 -5.58 -20.85 -6.65
C TYR A 128 -5.70 -20.09 -5.32
N MET A 129 -5.61 -18.77 -5.35
CA MET A 129 -5.69 -17.93 -4.15
C MET A 129 -7.06 -18.03 -3.47
N LEU A 130 -8.14 -18.20 -4.23
CA LEU A 130 -9.49 -18.41 -3.66
C LEU A 130 -9.57 -19.64 -2.75
N ALA A 131 -8.92 -20.74 -3.15
CA ALA A 131 -8.88 -21.95 -2.33
C ALA A 131 -8.00 -21.82 -1.10
N ASN A 132 -7.07 -20.87 -1.12
CA ASN A 132 -6.08 -20.64 -0.08
C ASN A 132 -6.37 -19.38 0.77
N GLY A 133 -7.62 -18.96 0.85
CA GLY A 133 -8.07 -17.95 1.79
C GLY A 133 -7.75 -16.49 1.41
N PHE A 134 -7.40 -16.22 0.15
CA PHE A 134 -7.22 -14.86 -0.36
C PHE A 134 -8.49 -14.34 -1.03
N THR A 135 -8.57 -13.04 -1.23
CA THR A 135 -9.51 -12.45 -2.19
C THR A 135 -9.03 -12.67 -3.64
N TYR A 136 -9.87 -12.36 -4.63
CA TYR A 136 -9.56 -12.73 -6.02
C TYR A 136 -9.48 -11.53 -6.97
N LYS A 137 -10.12 -10.43 -6.63
CA LYS A 137 -10.10 -9.22 -7.46
C LYS A 137 -10.50 -7.98 -6.67
N LEU A 138 -10.03 -6.84 -7.12
CA LEU A 138 -10.54 -5.54 -6.69
C LEU A 138 -11.83 -5.22 -7.46
N VAL A 139 -12.77 -4.61 -6.79
CA VAL A 139 -14.06 -4.16 -7.32
C VAL A 139 -14.39 -2.79 -6.75
N ILE A 140 -15.34 -2.08 -7.36
CA ILE A 140 -15.93 -0.91 -6.74
C ILE A 140 -17.11 -1.37 -5.91
N GLY A 141 -17.08 -1.08 -4.61
CA GLY A 141 -18.15 -1.37 -3.67
C GLY A 141 -19.41 -0.53 -3.90
N GLU A 142 -20.48 -0.85 -3.19
CA GLU A 142 -21.75 -0.10 -3.29
C GLU A 142 -21.62 1.36 -2.84
N ASP A 143 -20.63 1.67 -2.01
CA ASP A 143 -20.28 3.01 -1.53
C ASP A 143 -19.40 3.80 -2.53
N GLY A 144 -19.06 3.22 -3.68
CA GLY A 144 -18.21 3.82 -4.69
C GLY A 144 -16.71 3.74 -4.40
N LYS A 145 -16.30 3.05 -3.33
CA LYS A 145 -14.90 2.90 -2.94
C LYS A 145 -14.32 1.55 -3.41
N ILE A 146 -12.99 1.44 -3.36
CA ILE A 146 -12.31 0.20 -3.65
C ILE A 146 -12.67 -0.85 -2.57
N ALA A 147 -13.01 -2.04 -3.02
CA ALA A 147 -13.24 -3.21 -2.18
C ALA A 147 -12.61 -4.44 -2.85
N SER A 148 -12.48 -5.53 -2.14
CA SER A 148 -12.08 -6.81 -2.67
C SER A 148 -13.26 -7.78 -2.73
N TRP A 149 -13.26 -8.64 -3.74
CA TRP A 149 -14.21 -9.74 -3.89
C TRP A 149 -13.48 -11.07 -3.73
N GLY A 150 -14.11 -11.99 -3.02
CA GLY A 150 -13.60 -13.34 -2.81
C GLY A 150 -14.69 -14.29 -2.35
N LYS A 151 -14.30 -15.40 -1.73
CA LYS A 151 -15.20 -16.36 -1.11
C LYS A 151 -14.80 -16.60 0.34
N ASP A 152 -15.80 -16.70 1.20
CA ASP A 152 -15.61 -17.13 2.58
C ASP A 152 -15.29 -18.64 2.69
N PRO A 153 -14.90 -19.16 3.87
CA PRO A 153 -14.62 -20.58 4.05
C PRO A 153 -15.81 -21.51 3.80
N GLN A 154 -17.03 -20.98 3.72
CA GLN A 154 -18.24 -21.71 3.38
C GLN A 154 -18.55 -21.66 1.88
N GLY A 155 -17.73 -20.95 1.09
CA GLY A 155 -17.87 -20.80 -0.36
C GLY A 155 -18.85 -19.72 -0.80
N ASN A 156 -19.37 -18.89 0.12
CA ASN A 156 -20.22 -17.76 -0.22
C ASN A 156 -19.39 -16.61 -0.81
N GLU A 157 -19.94 -15.91 -1.78
CA GLU A 157 -19.32 -14.69 -2.31
C GLU A 157 -19.35 -13.57 -1.27
N VAL A 158 -18.22 -12.90 -1.11
CA VAL A 158 -18.04 -11.77 -0.18
C VAL A 158 -17.39 -10.61 -0.93
N THR A 159 -17.92 -9.41 -0.72
CA THR A 159 -17.29 -8.15 -1.10
C THR A 159 -17.06 -7.34 0.17
N SER A 160 -15.81 -6.96 0.43
CA SER A 160 -15.45 -6.25 1.66
C SER A 160 -14.25 -5.33 1.43
N ARG A 161 -14.15 -4.31 2.27
CA ARG A 161 -12.96 -3.44 2.35
C ARG A 161 -11.91 -3.96 3.33
N ASP A 162 -12.24 -4.95 4.14
CA ASP A 162 -11.42 -5.40 5.26
C ASP A 162 -10.66 -6.73 4.97
N LEU A 163 -10.69 -7.21 3.73
CA LEU A 163 -10.17 -8.53 3.37
C LEU A 163 -8.94 -8.49 2.45
N ASP A 164 -8.46 -7.31 2.08
CA ASP A 164 -7.28 -7.16 1.25
C ASP A 164 -6.52 -5.87 1.59
N ALA A 165 -5.22 -5.89 1.33
CA ALA A 165 -4.31 -4.81 1.68
C ALA A 165 -4.68 -3.46 1.04
N ILE A 166 -5.05 -3.46 -0.24
CA ILE A 166 -5.35 -2.22 -0.97
C ILE A 166 -6.63 -1.56 -0.45
N PRO A 167 -7.78 -2.26 -0.34
CA PRO A 167 -8.98 -1.65 0.24
C PRO A 167 -8.85 -1.23 1.70
N ILE A 168 -8.03 -1.94 2.49
CA ILE A 168 -7.77 -1.59 3.89
C ILE A 168 -7.02 -0.26 3.99
N LEU A 169 -6.12 0.01 3.05
CA LEU A 169 -5.29 1.22 3.06
C LEU A 169 -6.04 2.44 2.48
N ASP A 170 -6.99 2.23 1.52
CA ASP A 170 -7.81 3.28 0.90
C ASP A 170 -8.85 3.86 1.90
#